data_5079c7b4e2efe8b4bf00d745eb2a8bf2
#
_entry.id   5079c7b4e2efe8b4bf00d745eb2a8bf2
#
_cell.length_a   1.000
_cell.length_b   1.000
_cell.length_c   1.000
_cell.angle_alpha   90.00
_cell.angle_beta   90.00
_cell.angle_gamma   90.00
#
_symmetry.space_group_name_H-M   'P 1'
#
loop_
_entity.id
_entity.type
_entity.pdbx_description
1 polymer ?
#
loop_
_entity_poly.entity_id
_entity_poly.type
_entity_poly.pdbx_seq_one_letter_code
_entity_poly.pdbx_strand_id
1 'polypeptide(L)'
;MKPAKSWICYFSPTGTSRRVAEAVGRGLNCAQTIVCDATHDAVSVAAERGDAAVFAVPVYGGHAAPLALRRLDAVRGDGTPAVVVVLYGNRAYEHAACELADFVAARGFVPVAAAAFVGEHSYSTARWPIAAGRPDGDDCAEAEAFGRVVEAKLAAGGVRAIDVKRL
;
A
#
# COMPACT_ATOMS: atom_id res chain seq x y z
N MET A 1 -7.06 14.69 -13.07
CA MET A 1 -7.56 15.57 -11.99
C MET A 1 -6.85 15.15 -10.69
N LYS A 2 -6.31 16.10 -9.92
CA LYS A 2 -5.63 15.80 -8.64
C LYS A 2 -6.65 15.29 -7.63
N PRO A 3 -6.38 14.15 -6.92
CA PRO A 3 -7.28 13.64 -5.91
C PRO A 3 -7.50 14.64 -4.76
N ALA A 4 -8.75 14.74 -4.27
CA ALA A 4 -9.09 15.64 -3.18
C ALA A 4 -8.62 15.11 -1.83
N LYS A 5 -8.78 13.81 -1.61
CA LYS A 5 -8.40 13.11 -0.39
C LYS A 5 -7.53 11.90 -0.71
N SER A 6 -6.67 11.51 0.23
CA SER A 6 -5.98 10.22 0.22
C SER A 6 -6.37 9.39 1.44
N TRP A 7 -6.75 8.13 1.21
CA TRP A 7 -7.03 7.13 2.22
C TRP A 7 -5.80 6.25 2.38
N ILE A 8 -5.14 6.29 3.53
CA ILE A 8 -3.92 5.52 3.81
C ILE A 8 -4.28 4.32 4.68
N CYS A 9 -4.57 3.20 4.02
CA CYS A 9 -5.05 1.97 4.63
C CYS A 9 -3.89 0.98 4.79
N TYR A 10 -3.58 0.59 6.00
CA TYR A 10 -2.48 -0.36 6.23
C TYR A 10 -2.77 -1.34 7.36
N PHE A 11 -2.06 -2.47 7.31
CA PHE A 11 -1.87 -3.40 8.41
C PHE A 11 -0.37 -3.49 8.68
N SER A 12 0.07 -3.15 9.91
CA SER A 12 1.50 -2.92 10.18
C SER A 12 1.92 -3.29 11.61
N PRO A 13 1.95 -4.59 11.96
CA PRO A 13 2.30 -5.03 13.32
C PRO A 13 3.68 -4.57 13.80
N THR A 14 4.64 -4.37 12.89
CA THR A 14 6.01 -3.95 13.19
C THR A 14 6.30 -2.50 12.74
N GLY A 15 5.32 -1.79 12.21
CA GLY A 15 5.47 -0.42 11.74
C GLY A 15 6.02 -0.27 10.32
N THR A 16 6.44 -1.34 9.64
CA THR A 16 7.07 -1.28 8.31
C THR A 16 6.10 -0.84 7.21
N SER A 17 4.95 -1.49 7.09
CA SER A 17 3.91 -1.13 6.10
C SER A 17 3.38 0.28 6.31
N ARG A 18 3.20 0.70 7.57
CA ARG A 18 2.79 2.05 7.93
C ARG A 18 3.77 3.10 7.40
N ARG A 19 5.08 2.94 7.65
CA ARG A 19 6.11 3.90 7.21
C ARG A 19 6.06 4.14 5.71
N VAL A 20 5.97 3.07 4.92
CA VAL A 20 5.91 3.16 3.46
C VAL A 20 4.57 3.73 2.99
N ALA A 21 3.44 3.29 3.58
CA ALA A 21 2.12 3.81 3.22
C ALA A 21 2.00 5.32 3.43
N GLU A 22 2.48 5.81 4.58
CA GLU A 22 2.49 7.24 4.89
C GLU A 22 3.44 8.01 3.96
N ALA A 23 4.59 7.44 3.57
CA ALA A 23 5.51 8.05 2.62
C ALA A 23 4.89 8.17 1.22
N VAL A 24 4.26 7.11 0.70
CA VAL A 24 3.50 7.16 -0.56
C VAL A 24 2.39 8.21 -0.48
N GLY A 25 1.67 8.26 0.65
CA GLY A 25 0.62 9.25 0.89
C GLY A 25 1.12 10.70 0.83
N ARG A 26 2.29 10.97 1.41
CA ARG A 26 2.92 12.31 1.27
C ARG A 26 3.23 12.64 -0.18
N GLY A 27 3.70 11.65 -0.95
CA GLY A 27 3.98 11.83 -2.37
C GLY A 27 2.73 12.11 -3.21
N LEU A 28 1.57 11.54 -2.86
CA LEU A 28 0.29 11.85 -3.51
C LEU A 28 -0.15 13.30 -3.28
N ASN A 29 0.36 13.95 -2.24
CA ASN A 29 0.18 15.39 -1.97
C ASN A 29 -1.28 15.84 -2.08
N CYS A 30 -2.22 15.08 -1.52
CA CYS A 30 -3.63 15.44 -1.47
C CYS A 30 -3.89 16.52 -0.41
N ALA A 31 -4.97 17.29 -0.57
CA ALA A 31 -5.33 18.35 0.38
C ALA A 31 -5.72 17.77 1.77
N GLN A 32 -6.25 16.56 1.79
CA GLN A 32 -6.61 15.83 3.02
C GLN A 32 -6.06 14.41 2.97
N THR A 33 -5.50 13.96 4.10
CA THR A 33 -5.07 12.56 4.29
C THR A 33 -5.84 11.95 5.45
N ILE A 34 -6.42 10.78 5.23
CA ILE A 34 -7.17 10.02 6.23
C ILE A 34 -6.45 8.69 6.43
N VAL A 35 -6.03 8.42 7.66
CA VAL A 35 -5.35 7.18 8.03
C VAL A 35 -6.37 6.14 8.51
N CYS A 36 -6.25 4.93 7.95
CA CYS A 36 -7.08 3.77 8.26
C CYS A 36 -6.16 2.63 8.73
N ASP A 37 -5.87 2.60 10.03
CA ASP A 37 -4.99 1.60 10.64
C ASP A 37 -5.76 0.33 10.98
N ALA A 38 -5.57 -0.71 10.19
CA ALA A 38 -6.16 -2.03 10.38
C ALA A 38 -5.29 -2.96 11.26
N THR A 39 -4.26 -2.44 11.94
CA THR A 39 -3.30 -3.27 12.68
C THR A 39 -3.94 -3.99 13.86
N HIS A 40 -4.88 -3.36 14.54
CA HIS A 40 -5.53 -3.93 15.72
C HIS A 40 -7.01 -4.28 15.47
N ASP A 41 -7.72 -3.42 14.75
CA ASP A 41 -9.16 -3.53 14.52
C ASP A 41 -9.49 -3.53 13.03
N ALA A 42 -10.69 -4.01 12.69
CA ALA A 42 -11.25 -3.87 11.35
C ALA A 42 -11.58 -2.41 11.06
N VAL A 43 -11.34 -1.98 9.83
CA VAL A 43 -11.61 -0.62 9.38
C VAL A 43 -12.67 -0.62 8.28
N SER A 44 -13.44 0.48 8.23
CA SER A 44 -14.41 0.72 7.17
C SER A 44 -14.06 2.03 6.46
N VAL A 45 -14.08 1.99 5.13
CA VAL A 45 -13.81 3.12 4.24
C VAL A 45 -14.86 3.17 3.17
N ALA A 46 -15.36 4.37 2.88
CA ALA A 46 -16.19 4.66 1.71
C ALA A 46 -15.49 5.79 0.94
N ALA A 47 -14.62 5.40 0.01
CA ALA A 47 -13.85 6.33 -0.81
C ALA A 47 -14.59 6.65 -2.12
N GLU A 48 -14.58 7.93 -2.49
CA GLU A 48 -15.25 8.43 -3.69
C GLU A 48 -14.32 8.38 -4.91
N ARG A 49 -14.89 8.50 -6.10
CA ARG A 49 -14.15 8.53 -7.38
C ARG A 49 -13.09 9.63 -7.45
N GLY A 50 -13.30 10.75 -6.78
CA GLY A 50 -12.38 11.89 -6.73
C GLY A 50 -11.25 11.74 -5.70
N ASP A 51 -11.24 10.68 -4.91
CA ASP A 51 -10.22 10.38 -3.92
C ASP A 51 -9.10 9.50 -4.52
N ALA A 52 -8.09 9.20 -3.72
CA ALA A 52 -7.11 8.14 -3.98
C ALA A 52 -6.94 7.28 -2.73
N ALA A 53 -6.53 6.04 -2.88
CA ALA A 53 -6.25 5.16 -1.76
C ALA A 53 -4.86 4.52 -1.86
N VAL A 54 -4.21 4.31 -0.72
CA VAL A 54 -2.99 3.51 -0.59
C VAL A 54 -3.33 2.33 0.29
N PHE A 55 -3.06 1.12 -0.17
CA PHE A 55 -3.20 -0.10 0.61
C PHE A 55 -1.82 -0.71 0.80
N ALA A 56 -1.38 -0.85 2.06
CA ALA A 56 -0.07 -1.40 2.39
C ALA A 56 -0.18 -2.53 3.40
N VAL A 57 0.32 -3.72 3.02
CA VAL A 57 0.27 -4.92 3.86
C VAL A 57 1.60 -5.68 3.82
N PRO A 58 1.96 -6.41 4.88
CA PRO A 58 3.13 -7.29 4.86
C PRO A 58 2.85 -8.56 4.07
N VAL A 59 3.93 -9.16 3.60
CA VAL A 59 3.95 -10.46 2.92
C VAL A 59 4.21 -11.56 3.95
N TYR A 60 3.29 -12.51 4.04
CA TYR A 60 3.42 -13.70 4.89
C TYR A 60 3.42 -14.95 4.01
N GLY A 61 4.56 -15.64 3.94
CA GLY A 61 4.69 -16.86 3.13
C GLY A 61 4.43 -16.67 1.64
N GLY A 62 4.77 -15.50 1.08
CA GLY A 62 4.54 -15.17 -0.33
C GLY A 62 3.14 -14.61 -0.65
N HIS A 63 2.29 -14.46 0.36
CA HIS A 63 0.91 -13.98 0.24
C HIS A 63 0.69 -12.66 0.98
N ALA A 64 -0.30 -11.88 0.57
CA ALA A 64 -0.78 -10.76 1.37
C ALA A 64 -1.28 -11.28 2.73
N ALA A 65 -0.88 -10.63 3.83
CA ALA A 65 -1.22 -11.11 5.18
C ALA A 65 -2.73 -11.37 5.33
N PRO A 66 -3.18 -12.62 5.58
CA PRO A 66 -4.61 -12.95 5.59
C PRO A 66 -5.43 -12.15 6.62
N LEU A 67 -4.81 -11.82 7.76
CA LEU A 67 -5.45 -11.00 8.78
C LEU A 67 -5.65 -9.57 8.30
N ALA A 68 -4.70 -9.02 7.52
CA ALA A 68 -4.84 -7.70 6.91
C ALA A 68 -6.06 -7.66 5.99
N LEU A 69 -6.20 -8.64 5.09
CA LEU A 69 -7.34 -8.71 4.15
C LEU A 69 -8.68 -8.81 4.89
N ARG A 70 -8.74 -9.61 5.98
CA ARG A 70 -9.96 -9.70 6.80
C ARG A 70 -10.34 -8.39 7.48
N ARG A 71 -9.34 -7.63 7.99
CA ARG A 71 -9.59 -6.35 8.68
C ARG A 71 -9.90 -5.21 7.72
N LEU A 72 -9.46 -5.32 6.48
CA LEU A 72 -9.76 -4.40 5.38
C LEU A 72 -11.03 -4.80 4.61
N ASP A 73 -11.77 -5.83 5.02
CA ASP A 73 -12.90 -6.37 4.25
C ASP A 73 -14.03 -5.36 4.01
N ALA A 74 -14.23 -4.41 4.91
CA ALA A 74 -15.29 -3.40 4.82
C ALA A 74 -14.91 -2.12 4.06
N VAL A 75 -13.72 -2.07 3.40
CA VAL A 75 -13.36 -0.94 2.56
C VAL A 75 -14.15 -0.98 1.24
N ARG A 76 -14.59 0.17 0.76
CA ARG A 76 -15.30 0.32 -0.52
C ARG A 76 -14.80 1.55 -1.26
N GLY A 77 -14.66 1.40 -2.57
CA GLY A 77 -14.38 2.49 -3.51
C GLY A 77 -15.47 2.61 -4.57
N ASP A 78 -15.58 3.76 -5.20
CA ASP A 78 -16.44 4.01 -6.37
C ASP A 78 -15.59 4.33 -7.60
N GLY A 79 -14.87 3.35 -8.11
CA GLY A 79 -13.86 3.57 -9.15
C GLY A 79 -12.68 4.40 -8.67
N THR A 80 -12.43 4.42 -7.38
CA THR A 80 -11.36 5.17 -6.71
C THR A 80 -10.00 4.59 -7.08
N PRO A 81 -9.03 5.38 -7.60
CA PRO A 81 -7.68 4.90 -7.87
C PRO A 81 -6.98 4.42 -6.59
N ALA A 82 -6.36 3.26 -6.67
CA ALA A 82 -5.64 2.64 -5.56
C ALA A 82 -4.18 2.35 -5.91
N VAL A 83 -3.31 2.62 -4.95
CA VAL A 83 -1.89 2.23 -4.94
C VAL A 83 -1.76 0.99 -4.07
N VAL A 84 -1.22 -0.07 -4.64
CA VAL A 84 -0.99 -1.35 -3.96
C VAL A 84 0.46 -1.43 -3.51
N VAL A 85 0.69 -1.65 -2.22
CA VAL A 85 2.03 -1.72 -1.63
C VAL A 85 2.17 -2.99 -0.80
N VAL A 86 3.23 -3.74 -1.01
CA VAL A 86 3.56 -4.90 -0.20
C VAL A 86 4.94 -4.76 0.42
N LEU A 87 5.09 -5.16 1.69
CA LEU A 87 6.34 -5.15 2.45
C LEU A 87 6.81 -6.58 2.66
N TYR A 88 8.02 -6.91 2.21
CA TYR A 88 8.56 -8.26 2.30
C TYR A 88 9.94 -8.28 2.95
N GLY A 89 10.27 -9.38 3.61
CA GLY A 89 11.50 -9.56 4.38
C GLY A 89 12.73 -9.92 3.54
N ASN A 90 12.93 -9.25 2.41
CA ASN A 90 14.11 -9.38 1.52
C ASN A 90 14.34 -10.78 0.89
N ARG A 91 13.30 -11.61 0.81
CA ARG A 91 13.37 -12.90 0.07
C ARG A 91 12.57 -12.81 -1.23
N ALA A 92 11.24 -12.82 -1.13
CA ALA A 92 10.33 -12.71 -2.27
C ALA A 92 8.96 -12.23 -1.79
N TYR A 93 8.22 -11.53 -2.63
CA TYR A 93 6.83 -11.13 -2.36
C TYR A 93 5.81 -11.98 -3.12
N GLU A 94 6.27 -12.82 -4.04
CA GLU A 94 5.52 -13.84 -4.80
C GLU A 94 4.14 -13.34 -5.28
N HIS A 95 3.04 -13.84 -4.69
CA HIS A 95 1.67 -13.53 -5.12
C HIS A 95 1.06 -12.33 -4.39
N ALA A 96 1.69 -11.81 -3.35
CA ALA A 96 1.09 -10.85 -2.43
C ALA A 96 0.59 -9.56 -3.11
N ALA A 97 1.35 -9.03 -4.08
CA ALA A 97 0.95 -7.81 -4.79
C ALA A 97 -0.28 -8.05 -5.69
N CYS A 98 -0.34 -9.21 -6.38
CA CYS A 98 -1.51 -9.59 -7.19
C CYS A 98 -2.74 -9.80 -6.33
N GLU A 99 -2.59 -10.52 -5.21
CA GLU A 99 -3.70 -10.78 -4.28
C GLU A 99 -4.27 -9.49 -3.69
N LEU A 100 -3.40 -8.56 -3.30
CA LEU A 100 -3.85 -7.26 -2.78
C LEU A 100 -4.52 -6.43 -3.89
N ALA A 101 -4.01 -6.45 -5.12
CA ALA A 101 -4.65 -5.77 -6.25
C ALA A 101 -6.04 -6.35 -6.56
N ASP A 102 -6.16 -7.66 -6.63
CA ASP A 102 -7.45 -8.34 -6.84
C ASP A 102 -8.43 -8.06 -5.68
N PHE A 103 -7.92 -8.04 -4.45
CA PHE A 103 -8.70 -7.73 -3.25
C PHE A 103 -9.33 -6.33 -3.31
N VAL A 104 -8.55 -5.31 -3.63
CA VAL A 104 -9.07 -3.92 -3.69
C VAL A 104 -9.94 -3.71 -4.92
N ALA A 105 -9.62 -4.35 -6.06
CA ALA A 105 -10.44 -4.30 -7.26
C ALA A 105 -11.86 -4.86 -7.01
N ALA A 106 -11.97 -5.99 -6.30
CA ALA A 106 -13.25 -6.58 -5.92
C ALA A 106 -14.09 -5.67 -4.99
N ARG A 107 -13.50 -4.62 -4.44
CA ARG A 107 -14.14 -3.64 -3.54
C ARG A 107 -14.37 -2.27 -4.18
N GLY A 108 -14.31 -2.21 -5.52
CA GLY A 108 -14.64 -1.01 -6.28
C GLY A 108 -13.50 -0.02 -6.46
N PHE A 109 -12.26 -0.39 -6.07
CA PHE A 109 -11.07 0.41 -6.37
C PHE A 109 -10.47 0.03 -7.72
N VAL A 110 -9.69 0.95 -8.29
CA VAL A 110 -8.93 0.72 -9.53
C VAL A 110 -7.45 0.70 -9.18
N PRO A 111 -6.78 -0.47 -9.16
CA PRO A 111 -5.33 -0.54 -8.94
C PRO A 111 -4.59 0.19 -10.08
N VAL A 112 -4.03 1.37 -9.80
CA VAL A 112 -3.35 2.21 -10.80
C VAL A 112 -1.84 2.13 -10.73
N ALA A 113 -1.31 1.68 -9.60
CA ALA A 113 0.12 1.49 -9.35
C ALA A 113 0.34 0.40 -8.31
N ALA A 114 1.48 -0.29 -8.38
CA ALA A 114 1.90 -1.26 -7.38
C ALA A 114 3.41 -1.14 -7.12
N ALA A 115 3.82 -1.41 -5.90
CA ALA A 115 5.23 -1.46 -5.49
C ALA A 115 5.46 -2.48 -4.38
N ALA A 116 6.67 -3.03 -4.35
CA ALA A 116 7.15 -3.88 -3.27
C ALA A 116 8.36 -3.23 -2.61
N PHE A 117 8.34 -3.10 -1.29
CA PHE A 117 9.43 -2.54 -0.51
C PHE A 117 9.99 -3.58 0.46
N VAL A 118 11.29 -3.50 0.70
CA VAL A 118 11.94 -4.33 1.71
C VAL A 118 11.62 -3.80 3.10
N GLY A 119 11.24 -4.71 3.99
CA GLY A 119 11.12 -4.44 5.43
C GLY A 119 11.97 -5.42 6.22
N GLU A 120 12.33 -5.08 7.45
CA GLU A 120 13.03 -5.99 8.33
C GLU A 120 12.23 -7.27 8.52
N HIS A 121 12.89 -8.42 8.31
CA HIS A 121 12.24 -9.72 8.41
C HIS A 121 11.91 -10.04 9.87
N SER A 122 10.77 -10.67 10.13
CA SER A 122 10.36 -11.07 11.49
C SER A 122 11.33 -12.05 12.19
N TYR A 123 12.19 -12.74 11.42
CA TYR A 123 13.25 -13.60 11.95
C TYR A 123 14.60 -12.89 12.08
N SER A 124 14.67 -11.59 11.79
CA SER A 124 15.88 -10.80 11.99
C SER A 124 16.26 -10.76 13.48
N THR A 125 17.52 -10.97 13.76
CA THR A 125 18.10 -10.88 15.10
C THR A 125 19.44 -10.13 15.04
N ALA A 126 19.94 -9.67 16.18
CA ALA A 126 21.25 -9.01 16.24
C ALA A 126 22.39 -9.92 15.73
N ARG A 127 22.26 -11.25 15.90
CA ARG A 127 23.24 -12.24 15.41
C ARG A 127 23.05 -12.57 13.93
N TRP A 128 21.80 -12.54 13.43
CA TRP A 128 21.44 -12.89 12.05
C TRP A 128 20.51 -11.80 11.51
N PRO A 129 21.06 -10.63 11.14
CA PRO A 129 20.23 -9.54 10.62
C PRO A 129 19.73 -9.85 9.21
N ILE A 130 18.42 -9.65 8.99
CA ILE A 130 17.77 -9.80 7.69
C ILE A 130 17.06 -8.50 7.40
N ALA A 131 17.62 -7.67 6.52
CA ALA A 131 17.14 -6.34 6.21
C ALA A 131 16.89 -5.47 7.46
N ALA A 132 17.80 -5.57 8.46
CA ALA A 132 17.66 -4.88 9.73
C ALA A 132 17.51 -3.36 9.53
N GLY A 133 16.56 -2.75 10.25
CA GLY A 133 16.28 -1.32 10.17
C GLY A 133 15.51 -0.86 8.95
N ARG A 134 15.17 -1.77 8.01
CA ARG A 134 14.37 -1.43 6.82
C ARG A 134 12.85 -1.50 7.12
N PRO A 135 12.01 -0.65 6.48
CA PRO A 135 12.40 0.44 5.58
C PRO A 135 13.11 1.57 6.35
N ASP A 136 14.18 2.10 5.79
CA ASP A 136 14.94 3.21 6.33
C ASP A 136 14.53 4.57 5.72
N GLY A 137 15.36 5.60 5.91
CA GLY A 137 15.09 6.93 5.38
C GLY A 137 15.11 6.97 3.84
N ASP A 138 16.00 6.22 3.21
CA ASP A 138 16.13 6.17 1.75
C ASP A 138 14.93 5.43 1.14
N ASP A 139 14.49 4.32 1.75
CA ASP A 139 13.28 3.61 1.36
C ASP A 139 12.04 4.52 1.44
N CYS A 140 11.94 5.30 2.51
CA CYS A 140 10.83 6.24 2.66
C CYS A 140 10.89 7.38 1.63
N ALA A 141 12.08 7.87 1.27
CA ALA A 141 12.26 8.87 0.23
C ALA A 141 11.87 8.31 -1.16
N GLU A 142 12.24 7.05 -1.45
CA GLU A 142 11.84 6.36 -2.67
C GLU A 142 10.33 6.13 -2.71
N ALA A 143 9.72 5.72 -1.62
CA ALA A 143 8.27 5.55 -1.51
C ALA A 143 7.51 6.88 -1.73
N GLU A 144 8.03 7.98 -1.21
CA GLU A 144 7.46 9.31 -1.45
C GLU A 144 7.64 9.74 -2.91
N ALA A 145 8.81 9.47 -3.51
CA ALA A 145 9.05 9.73 -4.94
C ALA A 145 8.08 8.92 -5.82
N PHE A 146 7.85 7.65 -5.49
CA PHE A 146 6.84 6.81 -6.14
C PHE A 146 5.44 7.42 -6.01
N GLY A 147 5.06 7.92 -4.85
CA GLY A 147 3.79 8.62 -4.64
C GLY A 147 3.64 9.85 -5.55
N ARG A 148 4.71 10.63 -5.76
CA ARG A 148 4.72 11.78 -6.70
C ARG A 148 4.52 11.34 -8.15
N VAL A 149 5.11 10.23 -8.55
CA VAL A 149 4.89 9.67 -9.91
C VAL A 149 3.43 9.25 -10.10
N VAL A 150 2.83 8.63 -9.08
CA VAL A 150 1.41 8.28 -9.11
C VAL A 150 0.53 9.52 -9.16
N GLU A 151 0.83 10.55 -8.36
CA GLU A 151 0.09 11.83 -8.39
C GLU A 151 0.10 12.45 -9.80
N ALA A 152 1.26 12.53 -10.44
CA ALA A 152 1.38 13.04 -11.80
C ALA A 152 0.57 12.21 -12.82
N LYS A 153 0.60 10.87 -12.69
CA LYS A 153 -0.22 9.97 -13.51
C LYS A 153 -1.71 10.25 -13.36
N LEU A 154 -2.19 10.41 -12.13
CA LEU A 154 -3.60 10.70 -11.84
C LEU A 154 -4.00 12.08 -12.34
N ALA A 155 -3.15 13.10 -12.16
CA ALA A 155 -3.37 14.45 -12.68
C ALA A 155 -3.55 14.46 -14.20
N ALA A 156 -2.80 13.63 -14.92
CA ALA A 156 -2.90 13.44 -16.37
C ALA A 156 -4.11 12.56 -16.81
N GLY A 157 -4.99 12.18 -15.90
CA GLY A 157 -6.16 11.35 -16.20
C GLY A 157 -5.87 9.85 -16.31
N GLY A 158 -4.74 9.39 -15.78
CA GLY A 158 -4.26 7.99 -15.86
C GLY A 158 -4.95 7.02 -14.88
N VAL A 159 -6.29 7.05 -14.79
CA VAL A 159 -7.05 6.09 -13.97
C VAL A 159 -7.36 4.86 -14.82
N ARG A 160 -6.37 3.98 -14.95
CA ARG A 160 -6.53 2.67 -15.60
C ARG A 160 -5.90 1.60 -14.73
N ALA A 161 -6.61 0.47 -14.59
CA ALA A 161 -6.07 -0.69 -13.88
C ALA A 161 -4.77 -1.16 -14.54
N ILE A 162 -3.77 -1.44 -13.72
CA ILE A 162 -2.53 -2.08 -14.15
C ILE A 162 -2.66 -3.60 -14.07
N ASP A 163 -1.90 -4.31 -14.90
CA ASP A 163 -1.75 -5.77 -14.77
C ASP A 163 -0.56 -6.07 -13.85
N VAL A 164 -0.84 -6.29 -12.58
CA VAL A 164 0.18 -6.57 -11.55
C VAL A 164 0.90 -7.90 -11.79
N LYS A 165 0.33 -8.82 -12.57
CA LYS A 165 0.98 -10.11 -12.91
C LYS A 165 2.18 -9.95 -13.85
N ARG A 166 2.40 -8.75 -14.38
CA ARG A 166 3.53 -8.44 -15.29
C ARG A 166 4.64 -7.65 -14.60
N LEU A 167 4.56 -7.45 -13.30
CA LEU A 167 5.59 -6.84 -12.46
C LEU A 167 6.47 -7.93 -11.84
#